data_1fd40e38c7a1e1d7100df102f9a58cbf
#
_entry.id   1fd40e38c7a1e1d7100df102f9a58cbf
#
_cell.length_a   1.000
_cell.length_b   1.000
_cell.length_c   1.000
_cell.angle_alpha   90.00
_cell.angle_beta   90.00
_cell.angle_gamma   90.00
#
_symmetry.space_group_name_H-M   'P 1'
#
loop_
_entity.id
_entity.type
_entity.pdbx_description
1 polymer ?
#
loop_
_entity_poly.entity_id
_entity_poly.type
_entity_poly.pdbx_seq_one_letter_code
_entity_poly.pdbx_strand_id
1 'polypeptide(L)'
;MLLNLDLYAMQAFLFWSIVWVIVLLIPPGSKEIATAYRLNIIHGIISSLAAFLCLNGLLPETFTAMITISYFIVDFFNNLLNDFIFKVKSYQPPAQRRVEYIHHIFCCFVGIVCIFYYKSWCNFDSNPFIKLMFAEVSTPFLMLWRIYPENNAIGFLFLIVFIANRIVYHGIYFVPDCISSCNKVVSYCFGIPYDAMNVFFLFMISRKLLRSIRGGKPSKKEI
;
A
#
# COMPACT_ATOMS: atom_id res chain seq x y z
N MET A 1 -25.09 0.59 19.23
CA MET A 1 -24.57 0.76 17.87
C MET A 1 -23.05 0.60 17.78
N LEU A 2 -22.25 1.23 18.63
CA LEU A 2 -20.78 1.09 18.65
C LEU A 2 -20.31 -0.36 18.87
N LEU A 3 -20.89 -1.09 19.82
CA LEU A 3 -20.49 -2.49 20.12
C LEU A 3 -20.67 -3.45 18.92
N ASN A 4 -21.70 -3.25 18.10
CA ASN A 4 -21.94 -4.09 16.92
C ASN A 4 -20.99 -3.76 15.77
N LEU A 5 -20.59 -2.48 15.65
CA LEU A 5 -19.59 -2.06 14.66
C LEU A 5 -18.22 -2.65 15.01
N ASP A 6 -17.85 -2.64 16.28
CA ASP A 6 -16.59 -3.19 16.77
C ASP A 6 -16.49 -4.70 16.53
N LEU A 7 -17.58 -5.44 16.77
CA LEU A 7 -17.63 -6.89 16.52
C LEU A 7 -17.49 -7.22 15.02
N TYR A 8 -18.20 -6.48 14.15
CA TYR A 8 -18.11 -6.66 12.71
C TYR A 8 -16.72 -6.33 12.17
N ALA A 9 -16.12 -5.23 12.64
CA ALA A 9 -14.76 -4.85 12.28
C ALA A 9 -13.75 -5.93 12.70
N MET A 10 -13.89 -6.48 13.90
CA MET A 10 -13.05 -7.57 14.41
C MET A 10 -13.21 -8.85 13.58
N GLN A 11 -14.44 -9.23 13.22
CA GLN A 11 -14.69 -10.39 12.37
C GLN A 11 -14.09 -10.22 10.98
N ALA A 12 -14.25 -9.05 10.35
CA ALA A 12 -13.66 -8.74 9.06
C ALA A 12 -12.12 -8.75 9.12
N PHE A 13 -11.54 -8.20 10.18
CA PHE A 13 -10.11 -8.22 10.43
C PHE A 13 -9.57 -9.65 10.56
N LEU A 14 -10.21 -10.48 11.38
CA LEU A 14 -9.80 -11.88 11.57
C LEU A 14 -9.91 -12.68 10.27
N PHE A 15 -11.02 -12.52 9.55
CA PHE A 15 -11.22 -13.17 8.25
C PHE A 15 -10.09 -12.84 7.27
N TRP A 16 -9.80 -11.56 7.07
CA TRP A 16 -8.75 -11.14 6.14
C TRP A 16 -7.35 -11.50 6.63
N SER A 17 -7.09 -11.48 7.94
CA SER A 17 -5.81 -11.94 8.49
C SER A 17 -5.57 -13.42 8.17
N ILE A 18 -6.59 -14.27 8.27
CA ILE A 18 -6.53 -15.68 7.89
C ILE A 18 -6.24 -15.81 6.39
N VAL A 19 -6.93 -15.05 5.54
CA VAL A 19 -6.70 -15.04 4.09
C VAL A 19 -5.25 -14.70 3.77
N TRP A 20 -4.69 -13.66 4.39
CA TRP A 20 -3.29 -13.26 4.16
C TRP A 20 -2.29 -14.30 4.65
N VAL A 21 -2.54 -14.93 5.78
CA VAL A 21 -1.71 -16.05 6.27
C VAL A 21 -1.77 -17.23 5.29
N ILE A 22 -2.94 -17.57 4.76
CA ILE A 22 -3.07 -18.61 3.72
C ILE A 22 -2.26 -18.24 2.47
N VAL A 23 -2.32 -16.99 2.01
CA VAL A 23 -1.52 -16.52 0.87
C VAL A 23 -0.03 -16.66 1.13
N LEU A 24 0.45 -16.41 2.36
CA LEU A 24 1.84 -16.63 2.75
C LEU A 24 2.22 -18.12 2.72
N LEU A 25 1.32 -19.02 3.12
CA LEU A 25 1.58 -20.47 3.21
C LEU A 25 1.53 -21.18 1.84
N ILE A 26 1.03 -20.55 0.77
CA ILE A 26 1.07 -21.14 -0.58
C ILE A 26 2.53 -21.41 -0.96
N PRO A 27 2.90 -22.61 -1.40
CA PRO A 27 4.27 -22.96 -1.74
C PRO A 27 4.89 -22.00 -2.76
N PRO A 28 6.20 -21.73 -2.67
CA PRO A 28 6.89 -20.89 -3.62
C PRO A 28 6.79 -21.46 -5.04
N GLY A 29 6.55 -20.56 -6.00
CA GLY A 29 6.67 -20.88 -7.42
C GLY A 29 8.14 -21.01 -7.84
N SER A 30 8.39 -21.17 -9.14
CA SER A 30 9.73 -21.41 -9.71
C SER A 30 10.74 -20.26 -9.52
N LYS A 31 10.31 -19.07 -9.08
CA LYS A 31 11.17 -17.91 -8.83
C LYS A 31 11.03 -17.43 -7.39
N GLU A 32 12.10 -17.56 -6.59
CA GLU A 32 12.15 -17.12 -5.20
C GLU A 32 11.76 -15.63 -5.02
N ILE A 33 12.22 -14.74 -5.91
CA ILE A 33 11.89 -13.31 -5.91
C ILE A 33 10.39 -13.08 -6.11
N ALA A 34 9.76 -13.82 -7.04
CA ALA A 34 8.32 -13.71 -7.26
C ALA A 34 7.52 -14.15 -6.05
N THR A 35 8.01 -15.13 -5.29
CA THR A 35 7.42 -15.57 -4.04
C THR A 35 7.49 -14.50 -2.97
N ALA A 36 8.64 -13.84 -2.82
CA ALA A 36 8.81 -12.76 -1.85
C ALA A 36 7.87 -11.56 -2.11
N TYR A 37 7.49 -11.33 -3.36
CA TYR A 37 6.60 -10.23 -3.73
C TYR A 37 5.14 -10.63 -3.97
N ARG A 38 4.82 -11.92 -3.91
CA ARG A 38 3.48 -12.42 -4.19
C ARG A 38 2.42 -11.79 -3.30
N LEU A 39 2.66 -11.72 -2.01
CA LEU A 39 1.72 -11.14 -1.06
C LEU A 39 1.40 -9.69 -1.44
N ASN A 40 2.42 -8.91 -1.76
CA ASN A 40 2.27 -7.51 -2.18
C ASN A 40 1.48 -7.36 -3.49
N ILE A 41 1.70 -8.25 -4.47
CA ILE A 41 0.97 -8.25 -5.75
C ILE A 41 -0.51 -8.54 -5.52
N ILE A 42 -0.80 -9.62 -4.79
CA ILE A 42 -2.18 -10.03 -4.51
C ILE A 42 -2.89 -8.96 -3.68
N HIS A 43 -2.23 -8.42 -2.65
CA HIS A 43 -2.77 -7.32 -1.86
C HIS A 43 -3.10 -6.12 -2.73
N GLY A 44 -2.18 -5.65 -3.57
CA GLY A 44 -2.39 -4.49 -4.44
C GLY A 44 -3.61 -4.67 -5.36
N ILE A 45 -3.79 -5.87 -5.94
CA ILE A 45 -4.94 -6.18 -6.79
C ILE A 45 -6.25 -6.21 -5.97
N ILE A 46 -6.27 -6.96 -4.87
CA ILE A 46 -7.49 -7.15 -4.07
C ILE A 46 -7.91 -5.81 -3.41
N SER A 47 -6.98 -5.07 -2.82
CA SER A 47 -7.28 -3.79 -2.18
C SER A 47 -7.85 -2.77 -3.15
N SER A 48 -7.24 -2.65 -4.35
CA SER A 48 -7.70 -1.70 -5.37
C SER A 48 -9.08 -2.05 -5.91
N LEU A 49 -9.30 -3.34 -6.19
CA LEU A 49 -10.60 -3.82 -6.67
C LEU A 49 -11.67 -3.65 -5.58
N ALA A 50 -11.37 -4.00 -4.34
CA ALA A 50 -12.31 -3.85 -3.24
C ALA A 50 -12.65 -2.39 -2.96
N ALA A 51 -11.65 -1.47 -3.04
CA ALA A 51 -11.90 -0.04 -2.93
C ALA A 51 -12.84 0.46 -4.04
N PHE A 52 -12.62 0.02 -5.29
CA PHE A 52 -13.51 0.35 -6.41
C PHE A 52 -14.94 -0.16 -6.17
N LEU A 53 -15.10 -1.42 -5.76
CA LEU A 53 -16.41 -1.99 -5.46
C LEU A 53 -17.10 -1.28 -4.28
N CYS A 54 -16.35 -0.91 -3.26
CA CYS A 54 -16.86 -0.19 -2.09
C CYS A 54 -17.37 1.21 -2.48
N LEU A 55 -16.60 1.97 -3.26
CA LEU A 55 -17.01 3.31 -3.71
C LEU A 55 -18.22 3.28 -4.66
N ASN A 56 -18.52 2.14 -5.27
CA ASN A 56 -19.74 1.91 -6.03
C ASN A 56 -20.87 1.29 -5.18
N GLY A 57 -20.74 1.23 -3.86
CA GLY A 57 -21.76 0.73 -2.95
C GLY A 57 -21.95 -0.78 -2.91
N LEU A 58 -21.03 -1.54 -3.54
CA LEU A 58 -21.11 -3.01 -3.64
C LEU A 58 -20.46 -3.74 -2.46
N LEU A 59 -19.59 -3.06 -1.70
CA LEU A 59 -18.96 -3.62 -0.50
C LEU A 59 -19.06 -2.65 0.68
N PRO A 60 -19.19 -3.15 1.92
CA PRO A 60 -19.18 -2.32 3.13
C PRO A 60 -17.80 -1.68 3.36
N GLU A 61 -17.77 -0.41 3.77
CA GLU A 61 -16.53 0.33 4.03
C GLU A 61 -15.61 -0.35 5.05
N THR A 62 -16.16 -0.75 6.19
CA THR A 62 -15.40 -1.42 7.26
C THR A 62 -14.78 -2.73 6.77
N PHE A 63 -15.55 -3.56 6.07
CA PHE A 63 -15.05 -4.82 5.50
C PHE A 63 -13.89 -4.57 4.51
N THR A 64 -14.05 -3.59 3.64
CA THR A 64 -13.06 -3.20 2.62
C THR A 64 -11.78 -2.67 3.27
N ALA A 65 -11.89 -1.77 4.25
CA ALA A 65 -10.73 -1.22 4.94
C ALA A 65 -9.93 -2.30 5.68
N MET A 66 -10.60 -3.32 6.24
CA MET A 66 -9.93 -4.42 6.94
C MET A 66 -9.08 -5.30 6.01
N ILE A 67 -9.32 -5.32 4.70
CA ILE A 67 -8.44 -5.97 3.71
C ILE A 67 -7.00 -5.45 3.85
N THR A 68 -6.87 -4.14 3.79
CA THR A 68 -5.57 -3.47 3.77
C THR A 68 -4.94 -3.38 5.16
N ILE A 69 -5.72 -3.12 6.20
CA ILE A 69 -5.21 -3.06 7.58
C ILE A 69 -4.66 -4.43 8.02
N SER A 70 -5.42 -5.50 7.80
CA SER A 70 -4.98 -6.85 8.15
C SER A 70 -3.75 -7.28 7.35
N TYR A 71 -3.67 -6.91 6.06
CA TYR A 71 -2.48 -7.14 5.26
C TYR A 71 -1.24 -6.47 5.87
N PHE A 72 -1.31 -5.18 6.17
CA PHE A 72 -0.17 -4.46 6.73
C PHE A 72 0.31 -5.07 8.05
N ILE A 73 -0.62 -5.53 8.89
CA ILE A 73 -0.29 -6.18 10.16
C ILE A 73 0.36 -7.55 9.89
N VAL A 74 -0.22 -8.39 9.03
CA VAL A 74 0.31 -9.72 8.72
C VAL A 74 1.68 -9.62 8.05
N ASP A 75 1.86 -8.72 7.07
CA ASP A 75 3.14 -8.53 6.40
C ASP A 75 4.20 -7.92 7.32
N PHE A 76 3.83 -6.98 8.19
CA PHE A 76 4.73 -6.44 9.21
C PHE A 76 5.28 -7.54 10.12
N PHE A 77 4.40 -8.39 10.68
CA PHE A 77 4.83 -9.48 11.55
C PHE A 77 5.62 -10.57 10.81
N ASN A 78 5.22 -10.92 9.58
CA ASN A 78 5.99 -11.83 8.74
C ASN A 78 7.40 -11.30 8.51
N ASN A 79 7.54 -10.02 8.19
CA ASN A 79 8.83 -9.37 7.97
C ASN A 79 9.67 -9.33 9.26
N LEU A 80 9.04 -9.02 10.39
CA LEU A 80 9.68 -9.00 11.71
C LEU A 80 10.21 -10.40 12.10
N LEU A 81 9.38 -11.43 11.94
CA LEU A 81 9.78 -12.81 12.21
C LEU A 81 10.95 -13.25 11.32
N ASN A 82 10.89 -12.94 10.02
CA ASN A 82 11.96 -13.26 9.09
C ASN A 82 13.28 -12.54 9.43
N ASP A 83 13.22 -11.27 9.79
CA ASP A 83 14.43 -10.47 10.05
C ASP A 83 15.07 -10.80 11.41
N PHE A 84 14.27 -11.03 12.45
CA PHE A 84 14.79 -11.15 13.83
C PHE A 84 14.85 -12.58 14.36
N ILE A 85 13.88 -13.44 13.99
CA ILE A 85 13.79 -14.81 14.50
C ILE A 85 14.43 -15.80 13.53
N PHE A 86 13.93 -15.85 12.30
CA PHE A 86 14.41 -16.81 11.30
C PHE A 86 15.67 -16.36 10.59
N LYS A 87 16.03 -15.07 10.70
CA LYS A 87 17.22 -14.45 10.07
C LYS A 87 17.33 -14.78 8.57
N VAL A 88 16.17 -14.81 7.91
CA VAL A 88 16.10 -15.05 6.47
C VAL A 88 16.67 -13.83 5.75
N LYS A 89 17.59 -14.07 4.81
CA LYS A 89 18.20 -12.99 4.04
C LYS A 89 17.12 -12.26 3.23
N SER A 90 16.89 -11.00 3.59
CA SER A 90 15.94 -10.15 2.84
C SER A 90 16.47 -9.86 1.44
N TYR A 91 15.56 -9.90 0.46
CA TYR A 91 15.84 -9.41 -0.91
C TYR A 91 15.94 -7.88 -0.98
N GLN A 92 15.50 -7.19 0.06
CA GLN A 92 15.50 -5.74 0.13
C GLN A 92 16.74 -5.21 0.87
N PRO A 93 17.31 -4.07 0.43
CA PRO A 93 18.33 -3.37 1.21
C PRO A 93 17.81 -2.96 2.60
N PRO A 94 18.65 -2.94 3.64
CA PRO A 94 18.22 -2.60 5.01
C PRO A 94 17.51 -1.24 5.14
N ALA A 95 17.91 -0.25 4.34
CA ALA A 95 17.25 1.06 4.34
C ALA A 95 15.81 0.98 3.82
N GLN A 96 15.59 0.22 2.75
CA GLN A 96 14.26 0.02 2.18
C GLN A 96 13.35 -0.76 3.13
N ARG A 97 13.90 -1.78 3.81
CA ARG A 97 13.16 -2.57 4.81
C ARG A 97 12.69 -1.69 5.98
N ARG A 98 13.51 -0.76 6.45
CA ARG A 98 13.11 0.20 7.51
C ARG A 98 11.97 1.11 7.05
N VAL A 99 12.04 1.61 5.82
CA VAL A 99 10.95 2.42 5.25
C VAL A 99 9.64 1.63 5.17
N GLU A 100 9.72 0.34 4.81
CA GLU A 100 8.55 -0.55 4.75
C GLU A 100 7.91 -0.76 6.13
N TYR A 101 8.69 -0.96 7.20
CA TYR A 101 8.17 -1.02 8.57
C TYR A 101 7.44 0.26 8.97
N ILE A 102 8.06 1.43 8.72
CA ILE A 102 7.44 2.72 9.03
C ILE A 102 6.14 2.90 8.22
N HIS A 103 6.18 2.54 6.94
CA HIS A 103 5.01 2.61 6.06
C HIS A 103 3.86 1.75 6.58
N HIS A 104 4.11 0.49 6.97
CA HIS A 104 3.06 -0.41 7.47
C HIS A 104 2.44 0.10 8.78
N ILE A 105 3.27 0.54 9.73
CA ILE A 105 2.79 1.12 11.00
C ILE A 105 1.93 2.37 10.72
N PHE A 106 2.41 3.26 9.85
CA PHE A 106 1.70 4.48 9.51
C PHE A 106 0.36 4.19 8.82
N CYS A 107 0.34 3.29 7.83
CA CYS A 107 -0.88 2.92 7.12
C CYS A 107 -1.91 2.23 8.03
N CYS A 108 -1.47 1.35 8.94
CA CYS A 108 -2.35 0.76 9.95
C CYS A 108 -2.96 1.84 10.85
N PHE A 109 -2.14 2.77 11.35
CA PHE A 109 -2.61 3.85 12.21
C PHE A 109 -3.64 4.73 11.49
N VAL A 110 -3.34 5.19 10.27
CA VAL A 110 -4.24 6.00 9.46
C VAL A 110 -5.54 5.25 9.16
N GLY A 111 -5.45 3.97 8.79
CA GLY A 111 -6.62 3.13 8.51
C GLY A 111 -7.54 2.99 9.72
N ILE A 112 -6.99 2.67 10.90
CA ILE A 112 -7.74 2.54 12.14
C ILE A 112 -8.41 3.87 12.52
N VAL A 113 -7.64 4.96 12.49
CA VAL A 113 -8.17 6.29 12.79
C VAL A 113 -9.30 6.67 11.82
N CYS A 114 -9.13 6.43 10.52
CA CYS A 114 -10.18 6.71 9.56
C CYS A 114 -11.45 5.87 9.79
N ILE A 115 -11.33 4.58 10.12
CA ILE A 115 -12.51 3.73 10.33
C ILE A 115 -13.36 4.24 11.49
N PHE A 116 -12.74 4.60 12.60
CA PHE A 116 -13.47 4.94 13.82
C PHE A 116 -13.84 6.41 13.94
N TYR A 117 -13.08 7.32 13.32
CA TYR A 117 -13.18 8.74 13.62
C TYR A 117 -13.42 9.66 12.40
N TYR A 118 -13.41 9.16 11.15
CA TYR A 118 -13.50 10.06 9.99
C TYR A 118 -14.78 10.90 9.98
N LYS A 119 -15.91 10.33 10.38
CA LYS A 119 -17.20 11.06 10.43
C LYS A 119 -17.20 12.22 11.42
N SER A 120 -16.34 12.20 12.43
CA SER A 120 -16.21 13.31 13.39
C SER A 120 -15.25 14.41 12.90
N TRP A 121 -14.42 14.10 11.90
CA TRP A 121 -13.40 15.02 11.41
C TRP A 121 -13.59 15.46 9.97
N CYS A 122 -14.37 14.74 9.20
CA CYS A 122 -14.56 14.95 7.77
C CYS A 122 -16.03 14.89 7.38
N ASN A 123 -16.41 15.76 6.44
CA ASN A 123 -17.72 15.78 5.78
C ASN A 123 -17.63 15.02 4.44
N PHE A 124 -17.13 13.78 4.47
CA PHE A 124 -17.11 12.90 3.31
C PHE A 124 -18.30 11.95 3.31
N ASP A 125 -18.83 11.67 2.13
CA ASP A 125 -19.85 10.63 1.93
C ASP A 125 -19.28 9.22 2.12
N SER A 126 -17.97 9.04 1.91
CA SER A 126 -17.26 7.76 2.05
C SER A 126 -16.01 7.89 2.90
N ASN A 127 -15.59 6.78 3.52
CA ASN A 127 -14.37 6.75 4.32
C ASN A 127 -13.13 7.13 3.48
N PRO A 128 -12.35 8.16 3.87
CA PRO A 128 -11.18 8.59 3.12
C PRO A 128 -10.10 7.51 2.98
N PHE A 129 -10.02 6.55 3.91
CA PHE A 129 -9.09 5.43 3.79
C PHE A 129 -9.40 4.54 2.59
N ILE A 130 -10.69 4.36 2.23
CA ILE A 130 -11.07 3.62 1.02
C ILE A 130 -10.51 4.29 -0.24
N LYS A 131 -10.58 5.63 -0.29
CA LYS A 131 -9.95 6.39 -1.39
C LYS A 131 -8.44 6.23 -1.41
N LEU A 132 -7.78 6.20 -0.24
CA LEU A 132 -6.34 5.97 -0.13
C LEU A 132 -5.93 4.56 -0.59
N MET A 133 -6.77 3.54 -0.43
CA MET A 133 -6.49 2.17 -0.90
C MET A 133 -6.24 2.10 -2.42
N PHE A 134 -6.71 3.06 -3.21
CA PHE A 134 -6.35 3.15 -4.63
C PHE A 134 -4.85 3.38 -4.87
N ALA A 135 -4.10 3.87 -3.87
CA ALA A 135 -2.64 3.95 -3.99
C ALA A 135 -2.01 2.58 -4.30
N GLU A 136 -2.68 1.50 -3.89
CA GLU A 136 -2.22 0.13 -4.11
C GLU A 136 -2.33 -0.34 -5.57
N VAL A 137 -3.05 0.36 -6.45
CA VAL A 137 -3.08 0.07 -7.90
C VAL A 137 -1.67 0.03 -8.50
N SER A 138 -0.76 0.87 -8.02
CA SER A 138 0.62 0.92 -8.51
C SER A 138 1.52 -0.20 -7.97
N THR A 139 1.15 -0.84 -6.87
CA THR A 139 1.97 -1.85 -6.18
C THR A 139 2.26 -3.10 -7.01
N PRO A 140 1.29 -3.74 -7.72
CA PRO A 140 1.58 -4.87 -8.60
C PRO A 140 2.62 -4.56 -9.69
N PHE A 141 2.55 -3.38 -10.29
CA PHE A 141 3.51 -2.95 -11.33
C PHE A 141 4.90 -2.72 -10.75
N LEU A 142 5.00 -2.14 -9.54
CA LEU A 142 6.28 -2.02 -8.83
C LEU A 142 6.89 -3.40 -8.57
N MET A 143 6.10 -4.37 -8.09
CA MET A 143 6.60 -5.71 -7.80
C MET A 143 7.02 -6.44 -9.08
N LEU A 144 6.25 -6.32 -10.17
CA LEU A 144 6.64 -6.86 -11.46
C LEU A 144 7.96 -6.27 -11.97
N TRP A 145 8.17 -4.96 -11.81
CA TRP A 145 9.44 -4.33 -12.19
C TRP A 145 10.60 -4.76 -11.28
N ARG A 146 10.35 -5.09 -10.02
CA ARG A 146 11.37 -5.69 -9.13
C ARG A 146 11.73 -7.12 -9.55
N ILE A 147 10.76 -7.90 -10.03
CA ILE A 147 10.97 -9.27 -10.54
C ILE A 147 11.71 -9.26 -11.89
N TYR A 148 11.43 -8.26 -12.72
CA TYR A 148 11.99 -8.10 -14.08
C TYR A 148 12.66 -6.74 -14.24
N PRO A 149 13.75 -6.45 -13.51
CA PRO A 149 14.38 -5.11 -13.47
C PRO A 149 14.95 -4.65 -14.80
N GLU A 150 15.29 -5.59 -15.70
CA GLU A 150 15.80 -5.32 -17.05
C GLU A 150 14.70 -4.86 -18.04
N ASN A 151 13.42 -5.08 -17.68
CA ASN A 151 12.32 -4.76 -18.57
C ASN A 151 11.87 -3.31 -18.35
N ASN A 152 12.41 -2.42 -19.21
CA ASN A 152 12.07 -1.00 -19.17
C ASN A 152 10.60 -0.72 -19.46
N ALA A 153 9.91 -1.56 -20.26
CA ALA A 153 8.49 -1.38 -20.54
C ALA A 153 7.64 -1.53 -19.26
N ILE A 154 7.97 -2.51 -18.40
CA ILE A 154 7.32 -2.64 -17.09
C ILE A 154 7.65 -1.42 -16.21
N GLY A 155 8.88 -0.93 -16.22
CA GLY A 155 9.29 0.27 -15.49
C GLY A 155 8.51 1.53 -15.94
N PHE A 156 8.32 1.70 -17.25
CA PHE A 156 7.49 2.78 -17.80
C PHE A 156 6.01 2.64 -17.42
N LEU A 157 5.47 1.44 -17.54
CA LEU A 157 4.08 1.18 -17.14
C LEU A 157 3.87 1.49 -15.64
N PHE A 158 4.81 1.07 -14.80
CA PHE A 158 4.78 1.42 -13.37
C PHE A 158 4.80 2.94 -13.17
N LEU A 159 5.70 3.67 -13.86
CA LEU A 159 5.81 5.13 -13.75
C LEU A 159 4.50 5.81 -14.16
N ILE A 160 3.87 5.40 -15.26
CA ILE A 160 2.61 5.96 -15.75
C ILE A 160 1.49 5.72 -14.71
N VAL A 161 1.35 4.49 -14.23
CA VAL A 161 0.33 4.14 -13.22
C VAL A 161 0.60 4.89 -11.91
N PHE A 162 1.85 5.02 -11.50
CA PHE A 162 2.23 5.76 -10.31
C PHE A 162 1.86 7.25 -10.42
N ILE A 163 2.19 7.90 -11.54
CA ILE A 163 1.84 9.31 -11.79
C ILE A 163 0.32 9.49 -11.78
N ALA A 164 -0.40 8.69 -12.58
CA ALA A 164 -1.86 8.80 -12.68
C ALA A 164 -2.55 8.62 -11.34
N ASN A 165 -2.09 7.68 -10.54
CA ASN A 165 -2.73 7.32 -9.29
C ASN A 165 -2.25 8.17 -8.10
N ARG A 166 -0.94 8.21 -7.84
CA ARG A 166 -0.40 8.84 -6.62
C ARG A 166 -0.14 10.33 -6.74
N ILE A 167 0.16 10.83 -7.94
CA ILE A 167 0.40 12.26 -8.15
C ILE A 167 -0.90 12.95 -8.58
N VAL A 168 -1.56 12.45 -9.63
CA VAL A 168 -2.76 13.10 -10.16
C VAL A 168 -3.95 12.85 -9.25
N TYR A 169 -4.35 11.58 -9.07
CA TYR A 169 -5.56 11.27 -8.31
C TYR A 169 -5.41 11.67 -6.83
N HIS A 170 -4.36 11.24 -6.13
CA HIS A 170 -4.20 11.55 -4.71
C HIS A 170 -3.69 12.96 -4.47
N GLY A 171 -2.62 13.40 -5.12
CA GLY A 171 -1.98 14.69 -4.84
C GLY A 171 -2.81 15.88 -5.33
N ILE A 172 -3.41 15.79 -6.53
CA ILE A 172 -4.13 16.94 -7.12
C ILE A 172 -5.61 16.96 -6.73
N TYR A 173 -6.25 15.78 -6.56
CA TYR A 173 -7.69 15.73 -6.26
C TYR A 173 -7.98 15.36 -4.81
N PHE A 174 -7.49 14.21 -4.33
CA PHE A 174 -7.89 13.68 -3.04
C PHE A 174 -7.35 14.46 -1.85
N VAL A 175 -6.07 14.84 -1.81
CA VAL A 175 -5.50 15.59 -0.67
C VAL A 175 -6.09 17.00 -0.55
N PRO A 176 -6.24 17.80 -1.63
CA PRO A 176 -6.97 19.06 -1.55
C PRO A 176 -8.44 18.91 -1.10
N ASP A 177 -9.13 17.84 -1.55
CA ASP A 177 -10.48 17.51 -1.11
C ASP A 177 -10.52 17.21 0.40
N CYS A 178 -9.54 16.43 0.91
CA CYS A 178 -9.38 16.21 2.34
C CYS A 178 -9.13 17.51 3.12
N ILE A 179 -8.31 18.41 2.60
CA ILE A 179 -8.01 19.70 3.26
C ILE A 179 -9.25 20.57 3.34
N SER A 180 -10.12 20.54 2.33
CA SER A 180 -11.35 21.33 2.28
C SER A 180 -12.48 20.73 3.13
N SER A 181 -12.58 19.40 3.18
CA SER A 181 -13.71 18.68 3.76
C SER A 181 -13.44 18.11 5.16
N CYS A 182 -12.19 18.08 5.62
CA CYS A 182 -11.81 17.55 6.92
C CYS A 182 -11.23 18.62 7.84
N ASN A 183 -11.03 18.25 9.11
CA ASN A 183 -10.28 19.09 10.04
C ASN A 183 -8.89 19.42 9.46
N LYS A 184 -8.60 20.71 9.33
CA LYS A 184 -7.36 21.20 8.68
C LYS A 184 -6.09 20.63 9.31
N VAL A 185 -6.03 20.54 10.64
CA VAL A 185 -4.84 20.01 11.33
C VAL A 185 -4.62 18.56 10.93
N VAL A 186 -5.67 17.73 10.96
CA VAL A 186 -5.59 16.31 10.56
C VAL A 186 -5.17 16.18 9.10
N SER A 187 -5.81 16.98 8.20
CA SER A 187 -5.52 16.93 6.77
C SER A 187 -4.08 17.35 6.45
N TYR A 188 -3.56 18.39 7.11
CA TYR A 188 -2.16 18.79 6.90
C TYR A 188 -1.18 17.79 7.51
N CYS A 189 -1.46 17.23 8.69
CA CYS A 189 -0.56 16.24 9.32
C CYS A 189 -0.44 14.94 8.53
N PHE A 190 -1.47 14.54 7.78
CA PHE A 190 -1.44 13.31 6.98
C PHE A 190 -1.23 13.57 5.48
N GLY A 191 -1.89 14.58 4.92
CA GLY A 191 -1.84 14.85 3.48
C GLY A 191 -0.48 15.34 3.00
N ILE A 192 0.11 16.33 3.68
CA ILE A 192 1.41 16.88 3.26
C ILE A 192 2.54 15.84 3.31
N PRO A 193 2.73 15.07 4.41
CA PRO A 193 3.75 14.01 4.41
C PRO A 193 3.49 12.93 3.36
N TYR A 194 2.23 12.58 3.11
CA TYR A 194 1.87 11.62 2.07
C TYR A 194 2.26 12.12 0.68
N ASP A 195 1.93 13.36 0.33
CA ASP A 195 2.29 13.95 -0.97
C ASP A 195 3.80 14.13 -1.12
N ALA A 196 4.47 14.61 -0.09
CA ALA A 196 5.93 14.74 -0.08
C ALA A 196 6.62 13.40 -0.33
N MET A 197 6.13 12.32 0.29
CA MET A 197 6.62 10.96 0.07
C MET A 197 6.38 10.49 -1.37
N ASN A 198 5.20 10.76 -1.95
CA ASN A 198 4.90 10.39 -3.33
C ASN A 198 5.77 11.14 -4.34
N VAL A 199 6.02 12.43 -4.13
CA VAL A 199 6.95 13.23 -4.95
C VAL A 199 8.39 12.70 -4.84
N PHE A 200 8.83 12.37 -3.63
CA PHE A 200 10.14 11.74 -3.42
C PHE A 200 10.26 10.40 -4.16
N PHE A 201 9.25 9.53 -4.07
CA PHE A 201 9.23 8.27 -4.81
C PHE A 201 9.22 8.47 -6.31
N LEU A 202 8.45 9.44 -6.83
CA LEU A 202 8.46 9.80 -8.25
C LEU A 202 9.88 10.13 -8.74
N PHE A 203 10.62 10.95 -7.98
CA PHE A 203 11.99 11.28 -8.28
C PHE A 203 12.89 10.03 -8.32
N MET A 204 12.77 9.14 -7.32
CA MET A 204 13.57 7.92 -7.25
C MET A 204 13.26 6.94 -8.39
N ILE A 205 11.99 6.76 -8.73
CA ILE A 205 11.54 5.92 -9.84
C ILE A 205 12.08 6.46 -11.17
N SER A 206 11.89 7.74 -11.43
CA SER A 206 12.34 8.40 -12.67
C SER A 206 13.86 8.31 -12.82
N ARG A 207 14.61 8.56 -11.74
CA ARG A 207 16.07 8.43 -11.73
C ARG A 207 16.54 7.01 -12.04
N LYS A 208 15.89 5.99 -11.44
CA LYS A 208 16.20 4.58 -11.69
C LYS A 208 15.94 4.20 -13.15
N LEU A 209 14.77 4.60 -13.68
CA LEU A 209 14.40 4.31 -15.07
C LEU A 209 15.34 4.98 -16.07
N LEU A 210 15.67 6.25 -15.86
CA LEU A 210 16.64 6.99 -16.72
C LEU A 210 18.02 6.33 -16.71
N ARG A 211 18.51 5.83 -15.58
CA ARG A 211 19.78 5.09 -15.51
C ARG A 211 19.71 3.79 -16.30
N SER A 212 18.60 3.04 -16.18
CA SER A 212 18.41 1.79 -16.93
C SER A 212 18.44 2.02 -18.43
N ILE A 213 17.78 3.07 -18.93
CA ILE A 213 17.75 3.43 -20.35
C ILE A 213 19.15 3.84 -20.88
N ARG A 214 19.95 4.53 -20.06
CA ARG A 214 21.31 4.95 -20.43
C ARG A 214 22.34 3.82 -20.41
N GLY A 215 21.91 2.55 -20.28
CA GLY A 215 22.80 1.39 -20.29
C GLY A 215 23.60 1.21 -18.98
N GLY A 216 23.25 1.94 -17.94
CA GLY A 216 23.80 1.71 -16.61
C GLY A 216 23.30 0.37 -16.06
N LYS A 217 24.22 -0.58 -15.83
CA LYS A 217 23.86 -1.83 -15.14
C LYS A 217 23.18 -1.49 -13.80
N PRO A 218 22.02 -2.08 -13.49
CA PRO A 218 21.40 -1.88 -12.20
C PRO A 218 22.41 -2.25 -11.11
N SER A 219 22.70 -1.32 -10.21
CA SER A 219 23.55 -1.61 -9.07
C SER A 219 22.87 -2.68 -8.24
N LYS A 220 23.55 -3.81 -7.96
CA LYS A 220 23.04 -4.87 -7.07
C LYS A 220 22.65 -4.37 -5.66
N LYS A 221 22.96 -3.13 -5.33
CA LYS A 221 22.62 -2.46 -4.06
C LYS A 221 21.28 -1.70 -4.10
N GLU A 222 20.66 -1.56 -5.28
CA GLU A 222 19.45 -0.74 -5.48
C GLU A 222 18.20 -1.60 -5.86
N ILE A 223 18.33 -2.93 -5.79
CA ILE A 223 17.21 -3.88 -6.05
C ILE A 223 16.62 -4.35 -4.75
#